data_f223d357ecbf9cce5417c6ef841e1be9
#
_entry.id   f223d357ecbf9cce5417c6ef841e1be9
#
_cell.length_a   1.000
_cell.length_b   1.000
_cell.length_c   1.000
_cell.angle_alpha   90.00
_cell.angle_beta   90.00
_cell.angle_gamma   90.00
#
_symmetry.space_group_name_H-M   'P 1'
#
loop_
_entity.id
_entity.type
_entity.pdbx_description
1 polymer ?
#
loop_
_entity_poly.entity_id
_entity_poly.type
_entity_poly.pdbx_seq_one_letter_code
_entity_poly.pdbx_strand_id
1 'polypeptide(L)'
;MKKQFLNQSVIHSVKQIFDERLSIMLKSVFLLFILCFVGCGYQPIAHQSKKALGEKIYVEVKIDTRDPQNSVSLKDELTRAIAQKLHANITDKEESDSIIIAQLKEVRFESLAENQVGFATFYRCNVRVEFQYENKNARKTRIFSKKGFYNFSLNESSVLTDSARIEAINVAVLRALDGFIAQVGIETL
;
A
#
# COMPACT_ATOMS: atom_id res chain seq x y z
N MET A 1 24.03 7.60 74.53
CA MET A 1 23.42 8.60 73.63
C MET A 1 24.17 8.80 72.28
N LYS A 2 25.49 8.68 72.12
CA LYS A 2 26.22 8.90 70.87
C LYS A 2 25.95 7.91 69.72
N LYS A 3 25.59 6.62 70.02
CA LYS A 3 25.35 5.58 68.97
C LYS A 3 24.04 5.75 68.19
N GLN A 4 23.02 6.38 68.75
CA GLN A 4 21.73 6.57 68.09
C GLN A 4 21.78 7.72 67.06
N PHE A 5 22.54 8.77 67.29
CA PHE A 5 22.71 9.88 66.37
C PHE A 5 23.47 9.51 65.08
N LEU A 6 24.49 8.65 65.22
CA LEU A 6 25.28 8.15 64.06
C LEU A 6 24.44 7.28 63.12
N ASN A 7 23.49 6.51 63.68
CA ASN A 7 22.65 5.62 62.87
C ASN A 7 21.60 6.38 62.04
N GLN A 8 21.06 7.50 62.56
CA GLN A 8 20.07 8.33 61.84
C GLN A 8 20.69 9.14 60.70
N SER A 9 21.91 9.67 60.88
CA SER A 9 22.62 10.40 59.81
C SER A 9 23.01 9.51 58.63
N VAL A 10 23.43 8.28 58.90
CA VAL A 10 23.78 7.29 57.89
C VAL A 10 22.52 6.87 57.10
N ILE A 11 21.43 6.60 57.79
CA ILE A 11 20.14 6.25 57.14
C ILE A 11 19.63 7.38 56.26
N HIS A 12 19.76 8.63 56.69
CA HIS A 12 19.33 9.80 55.88
C HIS A 12 20.19 9.97 54.65
N SER A 13 21.52 9.79 54.75
CA SER A 13 22.44 9.88 53.60
C SER A 13 22.20 8.78 52.58
N VAL A 14 21.98 7.53 53.06
CA VAL A 14 21.67 6.39 52.18
C VAL A 14 20.32 6.60 51.43
N LYS A 15 19.32 7.11 52.12
CA LYS A 15 18.03 7.44 51.50
C LYS A 15 18.15 8.54 50.44
N GLN A 16 18.93 9.57 50.70
CA GLN A 16 19.18 10.65 49.77
C GLN A 16 19.90 10.18 48.49
N ILE A 17 20.92 9.33 48.63
CA ILE A 17 21.61 8.73 47.48
C ILE A 17 20.68 7.81 46.68
N PHE A 18 19.81 7.08 47.34
CA PHE A 18 18.85 6.21 46.68
C PHE A 18 17.83 6.98 45.87
N ASP A 19 17.29 8.07 46.44
CA ASP A 19 16.31 8.94 45.75
C ASP A 19 16.94 9.66 44.55
N GLU A 20 18.18 10.10 44.63
CA GLU A 20 18.90 10.68 43.51
C GLU A 20 19.14 9.68 42.36
N ARG A 21 19.58 8.46 42.70
CA ARG A 21 19.78 7.40 41.72
C ARG A 21 18.49 7.00 41.04
N LEU A 22 17.40 6.89 41.81
CA LEU A 22 16.08 6.58 41.29
C LEU A 22 15.57 7.68 40.35
N SER A 23 15.77 8.96 40.72
CA SER A 23 15.41 10.12 39.89
C SER A 23 16.18 10.14 38.55
N ILE A 24 17.47 9.80 38.57
CA ILE A 24 18.31 9.72 37.36
C ILE A 24 17.83 8.58 36.46
N MET A 25 17.56 7.41 37.03
CA MET A 25 17.00 6.29 36.27
C MET A 25 15.66 6.63 35.63
N LEU A 26 14.74 7.26 36.36
CA LEU A 26 13.44 7.66 35.85
C LEU A 26 13.56 8.66 34.69
N LYS A 27 14.45 9.65 34.83
CA LYS A 27 14.74 10.63 33.78
C LYS A 27 15.36 9.98 32.53
N SER A 28 16.25 9.01 32.73
CA SER A 28 16.87 8.26 31.63
C SER A 28 15.85 7.39 30.88
N VAL A 29 14.96 6.70 31.59
CA VAL A 29 13.88 5.91 31.00
C VAL A 29 12.88 6.82 30.25
N PHE A 30 12.55 7.98 30.82
CA PHE A 30 11.68 8.96 30.19
C PHE A 30 12.29 9.54 28.92
N LEU A 31 13.60 9.83 28.92
CA LEU A 31 14.34 10.29 27.74
C LEU A 31 14.36 9.21 26.65
N LEU A 32 14.61 7.95 27.01
CA LEU A 32 14.59 6.81 26.09
C LEU A 32 13.20 6.64 25.47
N PHE A 33 12.13 6.80 26.27
CA PHE A 33 10.76 6.72 25.82
C PHE A 33 10.40 7.82 24.80
N ILE A 34 10.86 9.06 25.03
CA ILE A 34 10.70 10.16 24.08
C ILE A 34 11.45 9.87 22.77
N LEU A 35 12.66 9.30 22.82
CA LEU A 35 13.41 8.93 21.61
C LEU A 35 12.67 7.91 20.74
N CYS A 36 11.93 6.98 21.34
CA CYS A 36 11.14 6.00 20.61
C CYS A 36 9.95 6.63 19.83
N PHE A 37 9.41 7.76 20.27
CA PHE A 37 8.33 8.45 19.56
C PHE A 37 8.79 9.35 18.39
N VAL A 38 10.03 9.76 18.36
CA VAL A 38 10.57 10.65 17.30
C VAL A 38 11.00 9.88 16.05
N GLY A 39 11.07 8.54 16.12
CA GLY A 39 11.67 7.69 15.09
C GLY A 39 10.81 7.29 13.89
N CYS A 40 9.51 7.58 13.85
CA CYS A 40 8.66 7.18 12.73
C CYS A 40 8.29 8.39 11.84
N GLY A 41 9.23 8.83 11.03
CA GLY A 41 8.96 9.72 9.89
C GLY A 41 8.30 8.99 8.72
N TYR A 42 7.24 8.18 8.95
CA TYR A 42 6.47 7.55 7.90
C TYR A 42 5.66 8.61 7.13
N GLN A 43 6.18 9.03 5.98
CA GLN A 43 5.37 9.81 5.04
C GLN A 43 4.57 8.84 4.17
N PRO A 44 3.22 8.90 4.16
CA PRO A 44 2.40 8.06 3.32
C PRO A 44 2.72 8.36 1.84
N ILE A 45 3.15 7.32 1.11
CA ILE A 45 3.50 7.38 -0.31
C ILE A 45 2.37 7.99 -1.15
N ALA A 46 1.11 7.78 -0.75
CA ALA A 46 -0.06 8.37 -1.37
C ALA A 46 -0.03 9.92 -1.42
N HIS A 47 0.53 10.58 -0.40
CA HIS A 47 0.64 12.04 -0.38
C HIS A 47 1.64 12.57 -1.40
N GLN A 48 2.72 11.84 -1.64
CA GLN A 48 3.74 12.21 -2.62
C GLN A 48 3.27 11.92 -4.05
N SER A 49 2.58 10.79 -4.25
CA SER A 49 1.96 10.47 -5.54
C SER A 49 0.92 11.52 -5.93
N LYS A 50 0.18 12.08 -4.97
CA LYS A 50 -0.76 13.18 -5.22
C LYS A 50 -0.06 14.44 -5.74
N LYS A 51 1.12 14.78 -5.21
CA LYS A 51 1.90 15.93 -5.72
C LYS A 51 2.33 15.73 -7.19
N ALA A 52 2.67 14.48 -7.57
CA ALA A 52 3.05 14.16 -8.92
C ALA A 52 1.87 14.19 -9.89
N LEU A 53 0.75 13.64 -9.46
CA LEU A 53 -0.41 13.38 -10.31
C LEU A 53 -1.36 14.58 -10.39
N GLY A 54 -1.28 15.53 -9.44
CA GLY A 54 -2.23 16.64 -9.34
C GLY A 54 -3.52 16.25 -8.63
N GLU A 55 -4.49 17.16 -8.63
CA GLU A 55 -5.79 16.94 -7.99
C GLU A 55 -6.87 16.42 -8.93
N LYS A 56 -6.76 16.77 -10.21
CA LYS A 56 -7.71 16.39 -11.28
C LYS A 56 -7.07 15.35 -12.18
N ILE A 57 -7.62 14.15 -12.21
CA ILE A 57 -7.05 13.02 -12.96
C ILE A 57 -8.08 12.51 -13.97
N TYR A 58 -7.64 12.32 -15.21
CA TYR A 58 -8.39 11.56 -16.21
C TYR A 58 -7.89 10.12 -16.23
N VAL A 59 -8.81 9.16 -16.21
CA VAL A 59 -8.50 7.73 -16.24
C VAL A 59 -9.10 7.08 -17.47
N GLU A 60 -8.25 6.46 -18.27
CA GLU A 60 -8.64 5.66 -19.43
C GLU A 60 -8.19 4.23 -19.25
N VAL A 61 -9.06 3.26 -19.44
CA VAL A 61 -8.71 1.85 -19.49
C VAL A 61 -8.81 1.38 -20.93
N LYS A 62 -7.68 0.99 -21.52
CA LYS A 62 -7.65 0.38 -22.86
C LYS A 62 -8.11 -1.07 -22.74
N ILE A 63 -9.22 -1.33 -23.39
CA ILE A 63 -9.95 -2.60 -23.39
C ILE A 63 -9.33 -3.53 -24.44
N ASP A 64 -9.12 -4.79 -24.09
CA ASP A 64 -8.92 -5.83 -25.09
C ASP A 64 -10.28 -6.14 -25.73
N THR A 65 -10.40 -5.94 -27.03
CA THR A 65 -11.63 -6.20 -27.81
C THR A 65 -12.10 -7.65 -27.77
N ARG A 66 -11.26 -8.55 -27.28
CA ARG A 66 -11.58 -9.99 -27.11
C ARG A 66 -12.46 -10.28 -25.88
N ASP A 67 -12.50 -9.37 -24.92
CA ASP A 67 -13.33 -9.51 -23.71
C ASP A 67 -13.90 -8.16 -23.23
N PRO A 68 -14.93 -7.63 -23.92
CA PRO A 68 -15.46 -6.30 -23.64
C PRO A 68 -16.22 -6.23 -22.30
N GLN A 69 -16.86 -7.31 -21.84
CA GLN A 69 -17.67 -7.26 -20.62
C GLN A 69 -16.80 -7.10 -19.36
N ASN A 70 -15.67 -7.79 -19.29
CA ASN A 70 -14.72 -7.68 -18.18
C ASN A 70 -14.06 -6.30 -18.13
N SER A 71 -13.97 -5.65 -19.25
CA SER A 71 -13.28 -4.37 -19.41
C SER A 71 -14.07 -3.19 -18.82
N VAL A 72 -15.39 -3.23 -18.86
CA VAL A 72 -16.24 -2.17 -18.24
C VAL A 72 -16.12 -2.23 -16.72
N SER A 73 -16.30 -3.42 -16.15
CA SER A 73 -16.13 -3.64 -14.70
C SER A 73 -14.75 -3.22 -14.22
N LEU A 74 -13.71 -3.58 -14.96
CA LEU A 74 -12.33 -3.22 -14.64
C LEU A 74 -12.09 -1.70 -14.70
N LYS A 75 -12.68 -1.00 -15.68
CA LYS A 75 -12.59 0.45 -15.77
C LYS A 75 -13.18 1.13 -14.54
N ASP A 76 -14.37 0.73 -14.15
CA ASP A 76 -15.08 1.34 -13.01
C ASP A 76 -14.32 1.08 -11.70
N GLU A 77 -13.80 -0.13 -11.52
CA GLU A 77 -13.02 -0.51 -10.35
C GLU A 77 -11.69 0.27 -10.27
N LEU A 78 -10.94 0.37 -11.36
CA LEU A 78 -9.70 1.15 -11.44
C LEU A 78 -9.94 2.63 -11.19
N THR A 79 -10.97 3.20 -11.81
CA THR A 79 -11.32 4.61 -11.64
C THR A 79 -11.63 4.92 -10.18
N ARG A 80 -12.46 4.08 -9.55
CA ARG A 80 -12.79 4.20 -8.12
C ARG A 80 -11.56 4.05 -7.23
N ALA A 81 -10.72 3.06 -7.50
CA ALA A 81 -9.51 2.82 -6.72
C ALA A 81 -8.50 3.99 -6.83
N ILE A 82 -8.33 4.57 -8.01
CA ILE A 82 -7.48 5.74 -8.22
C ILE A 82 -8.03 6.94 -7.44
N ALA A 83 -9.33 7.22 -7.55
CA ALA A 83 -9.96 8.30 -6.83
C ALA A 83 -9.78 8.18 -5.31
N GLN A 84 -10.02 6.98 -4.76
CA GLN A 84 -9.91 6.71 -3.34
C GLN A 84 -8.46 6.76 -2.82
N LYS A 85 -7.52 6.09 -3.52
CA LYS A 85 -6.13 5.96 -3.06
C LYS A 85 -5.35 7.27 -3.17
N LEU A 86 -5.66 8.09 -4.15
CA LEU A 86 -4.99 9.36 -4.39
C LEU A 86 -5.77 10.57 -3.83
N HIS A 87 -6.98 10.34 -3.33
CA HIS A 87 -7.91 11.43 -2.98
C HIS A 87 -8.02 12.45 -4.11
N ALA A 88 -8.13 11.97 -5.35
CA ALA A 88 -8.17 12.77 -6.56
C ALA A 88 -9.58 12.87 -7.11
N ASN A 89 -9.87 13.98 -7.77
CA ASN A 89 -11.11 14.18 -8.50
C ASN A 89 -10.96 13.62 -9.92
N ILE A 90 -11.83 12.68 -10.28
CA ILE A 90 -11.88 12.18 -11.66
C ILE A 90 -12.62 13.20 -12.51
N THR A 91 -11.98 13.64 -13.59
CA THR A 91 -12.51 14.68 -14.49
C THR A 91 -12.35 14.26 -15.95
N ASP A 92 -12.89 15.06 -16.84
CA ASP A 92 -12.69 14.92 -18.28
C ASP A 92 -11.23 15.23 -18.65
N LYS A 93 -10.83 14.70 -19.82
CA LYS A 93 -9.44 14.77 -20.30
C LYS A 93 -8.95 16.21 -20.42
N GLU A 94 -9.81 17.13 -20.83
CA GLU A 94 -9.49 18.53 -21.05
C GLU A 94 -9.14 19.26 -19.75
N GLU A 95 -9.89 18.99 -18.69
CA GLU A 95 -9.75 19.64 -17.37
C GLU A 95 -8.75 18.97 -16.44
N SER A 96 -8.19 17.82 -16.82
CA SER A 96 -7.30 17.06 -15.97
C SER A 96 -5.89 17.64 -15.90
N ASP A 97 -5.26 17.55 -14.72
CA ASP A 97 -3.84 17.84 -14.51
C ASP A 97 -2.96 16.72 -15.05
N SER A 98 -3.47 15.50 -14.92
CA SER A 98 -2.78 14.29 -15.36
C SER A 98 -3.72 13.30 -16.02
N ILE A 99 -3.15 12.50 -16.92
CA ILE A 99 -3.82 11.41 -17.62
C ILE A 99 -3.17 10.11 -17.23
N ILE A 100 -3.97 9.13 -16.80
CA ILE A 100 -3.55 7.76 -16.55
C ILE A 100 -4.27 6.84 -17.53
N ILE A 101 -3.49 6.15 -18.36
CA ILE A 101 -4.01 5.13 -19.29
C ILE A 101 -3.52 3.78 -18.79
N ALA A 102 -4.44 2.90 -18.40
CA ALA A 102 -4.14 1.54 -17.98
C ALA A 102 -4.46 0.55 -19.10
N GLN A 103 -3.51 -0.33 -19.41
CA GLN A 103 -3.70 -1.41 -20.39
C GLN A 103 -3.30 -2.74 -19.79
N LEU A 104 -4.26 -3.67 -19.73
CA LEU A 104 -4.01 -5.05 -19.33
C LEU A 104 -3.27 -5.77 -20.48
N LYS A 105 -2.02 -6.18 -20.24
CA LYS A 105 -1.17 -6.81 -21.25
C LYS A 105 -1.19 -8.33 -21.18
N GLU A 106 -1.33 -8.86 -19.98
CA GLU A 106 -1.24 -10.31 -19.76
C GLU A 106 -2.09 -10.71 -18.57
N VAL A 107 -2.79 -11.82 -18.71
CA VAL A 107 -3.51 -12.52 -17.64
C VAL A 107 -3.12 -13.99 -17.71
N ARG A 108 -2.67 -14.54 -16.60
CA ARG A 108 -2.33 -15.97 -16.48
C ARG A 108 -2.87 -16.54 -15.20
N PHE A 109 -3.52 -17.70 -15.31
CA PHE A 109 -3.96 -18.49 -14.17
C PHE A 109 -3.05 -19.69 -13.99
N GLU A 110 -2.60 -19.93 -12.77
CA GLU A 110 -1.74 -21.04 -12.39
C GLU A 110 -2.40 -21.81 -11.25
N SER A 111 -2.45 -23.15 -11.38
CA SER A 111 -2.84 -24.01 -10.26
C SER A 111 -1.70 -24.08 -9.25
N LEU A 112 -1.99 -23.83 -7.97
CA LEU A 112 -1.02 -23.89 -6.87
C LEU A 112 -1.21 -25.16 -6.02
N ALA A 113 -2.41 -25.72 -5.98
CA ALA A 113 -2.69 -26.95 -5.25
C ALA A 113 -3.83 -27.74 -5.92
N GLU A 114 -3.76 -29.05 -5.78
CA GLU A 114 -4.75 -30.01 -6.26
C GLU A 114 -5.28 -30.83 -5.09
N ASN A 115 -6.50 -31.32 -5.21
CA ASN A 115 -7.08 -32.27 -4.26
C ASN A 115 -6.56 -33.70 -4.53
N GLN A 116 -6.97 -34.66 -3.69
CA GLN A 116 -6.55 -36.06 -3.80
C GLN A 116 -6.95 -36.77 -5.12
N VAL A 117 -7.90 -36.20 -5.86
CA VAL A 117 -8.39 -36.70 -7.16
C VAL A 117 -7.77 -35.91 -8.36
N GLY A 118 -6.83 -35.03 -8.12
CA GLY A 118 -6.11 -34.28 -9.18
C GLY A 118 -6.83 -33.04 -9.69
N PHE A 119 -7.89 -32.57 -9.03
CA PHE A 119 -8.54 -31.31 -9.40
C PHE A 119 -7.87 -30.12 -8.70
N ALA A 120 -7.61 -29.07 -9.45
CA ALA A 120 -7.05 -27.84 -8.94
C ALA A 120 -8.04 -27.14 -7.99
N THR A 121 -7.61 -26.86 -6.76
CA THR A 121 -8.43 -26.26 -5.70
C THR A 121 -7.95 -24.88 -5.29
N PHE A 122 -6.70 -24.54 -5.59
CA PHE A 122 -6.10 -23.26 -5.25
C PHE A 122 -5.38 -22.69 -6.46
N TYR A 123 -5.70 -21.44 -6.80
CA TYR A 123 -5.21 -20.78 -7.99
C TYR A 123 -4.49 -19.46 -7.65
N ARG A 124 -3.61 -19.09 -8.57
CA ARG A 124 -3.04 -17.74 -8.65
C ARG A 124 -3.41 -17.12 -9.98
N CYS A 125 -4.01 -15.94 -9.94
CA CYS A 125 -4.13 -15.06 -11.07
C CYS A 125 -2.94 -14.11 -11.10
N ASN A 126 -2.14 -14.14 -12.15
CA ASN A 126 -1.06 -13.18 -12.41
C ASN A 126 -1.49 -12.23 -13.51
N VAL A 127 -1.28 -10.94 -13.31
CA VAL A 127 -1.55 -9.93 -14.34
C VAL A 127 -0.31 -9.08 -14.57
N ARG A 128 -0.19 -8.56 -15.79
CA ARG A 128 0.73 -7.48 -16.13
C ARG A 128 -0.05 -6.33 -16.74
N VAL A 129 0.07 -5.17 -16.08
CA VAL A 129 -0.60 -3.94 -16.49
C VAL A 129 0.45 -2.92 -16.88
N GLU A 130 0.24 -2.28 -18.00
CA GLU A 130 1.02 -1.13 -18.44
C GLU A 130 0.23 0.13 -18.12
N PHE A 131 0.83 1.00 -17.32
CA PHE A 131 0.29 2.31 -16.97
C PHE A 131 1.08 3.37 -17.71
N GLN A 132 0.43 4.07 -18.62
CA GLN A 132 0.97 5.30 -19.20
C GLN A 132 0.47 6.47 -18.35
N TYR A 133 1.40 7.24 -17.85
CA TYR A 133 1.15 8.43 -17.06
C TYR A 133 1.64 9.66 -17.82
N GLU A 134 0.80 10.66 -17.94
CA GLU A 134 1.13 11.96 -18.51
C GLU A 134 0.77 13.06 -17.52
N ASN A 135 1.75 13.88 -17.16
CA ASN A 135 1.54 15.11 -16.42
C ASN A 135 1.53 16.28 -17.41
N LYS A 136 0.38 16.91 -17.57
CA LYS A 136 0.19 18.01 -18.53
C LYS A 136 1.01 19.25 -18.16
N ASN A 137 1.12 19.54 -16.85
CA ASN A 137 1.86 20.70 -16.35
C ASN A 137 3.36 20.54 -16.56
N ALA A 138 3.89 19.33 -16.33
CA ALA A 138 5.31 19.03 -16.52
C ALA A 138 5.65 18.62 -17.96
N ARG A 139 4.66 18.40 -18.84
CA ARG A 139 4.81 17.86 -20.20
C ARG A 139 5.66 16.58 -20.24
N LYS A 140 5.48 15.72 -19.22
CA LYS A 140 6.21 14.46 -19.10
C LYS A 140 5.26 13.28 -19.26
N THR A 141 5.62 12.38 -20.14
CA THR A 141 4.95 11.08 -20.29
C THR A 141 5.88 9.98 -19.85
N ARG A 142 5.38 9.03 -19.08
CA ARG A 142 6.12 7.83 -18.63
C ARG A 142 5.26 6.60 -18.77
N ILE A 143 5.92 5.46 -18.95
CA ILE A 143 5.27 4.16 -19.06
C ILE A 143 5.85 3.25 -17.99
N PHE A 144 4.98 2.63 -17.21
CA PHE A 144 5.32 1.71 -16.14
C PHE A 144 4.65 0.36 -16.37
N SER A 145 5.43 -0.70 -16.45
CA SER A 145 4.91 -2.06 -16.47
C SER A 145 4.89 -2.61 -15.04
N LYS A 146 3.71 -2.93 -14.53
CA LYS A 146 3.52 -3.45 -13.18
C LYS A 146 2.86 -4.82 -13.20
N LYS A 147 3.30 -5.67 -12.28
CA LYS A 147 2.72 -7.00 -12.07
C LYS A 147 1.87 -6.96 -10.81
N GLY A 148 0.74 -7.65 -10.85
CA GLY A 148 -0.08 -7.94 -9.69
C GLY A 148 -0.44 -9.42 -9.67
N PHE A 149 -0.77 -9.95 -8.50
CA PHE A 149 -1.25 -11.32 -8.38
C PHE A 149 -2.32 -11.43 -7.29
N TYR A 150 -3.18 -12.41 -7.44
CA TYR A 150 -4.17 -12.77 -6.45
C TYR A 150 -4.27 -14.29 -6.33
N ASN A 151 -4.19 -14.77 -5.09
CA ASN A 151 -4.38 -16.18 -4.78
C ASN A 151 -5.80 -16.39 -4.26
N PHE A 152 -6.49 -17.41 -4.76
CA PHE A 152 -7.85 -17.73 -4.36
C PHE A 152 -8.12 -19.23 -4.41
N SER A 153 -9.03 -19.69 -3.57
CA SER A 153 -9.49 -21.06 -3.56
C SER A 153 -10.80 -21.21 -4.34
N LEU A 154 -10.96 -22.32 -4.99
CA LEU A 154 -12.25 -22.75 -5.52
C LEU A 154 -12.96 -23.64 -4.48
N ASN A 155 -14.28 -23.51 -4.43
CA ASN A 155 -15.12 -24.43 -3.66
C ASN A 155 -15.01 -25.85 -4.23
N GLU A 156 -15.57 -26.84 -3.55
CA GLU A 156 -15.46 -28.29 -3.86
C GLU A 156 -15.86 -28.68 -5.30
N SER A 157 -16.56 -27.82 -6.03
CA SER A 157 -16.94 -28.06 -7.43
C SER A 157 -15.76 -27.94 -8.42
N SER A 158 -14.60 -27.44 -7.99
CA SER A 158 -13.32 -27.35 -8.74
C SER A 158 -13.41 -26.71 -10.14
N VAL A 159 -14.47 -25.97 -10.44
CA VAL A 159 -14.65 -25.30 -11.73
C VAL A 159 -14.33 -23.81 -11.58
N LEU A 160 -13.37 -23.33 -12.35
CA LEU A 160 -13.05 -21.90 -12.42
C LEU A 160 -14.13 -21.18 -13.23
N THR A 161 -15.10 -20.60 -12.53
CA THR A 161 -16.21 -19.84 -13.13
C THR A 161 -15.73 -18.49 -13.69
N ASP A 162 -16.50 -17.94 -14.65
CA ASP A 162 -16.17 -16.62 -15.21
C ASP A 162 -16.21 -15.51 -14.14
N SER A 163 -17.16 -15.57 -13.21
CA SER A 163 -17.22 -14.62 -12.09
C SER A 163 -15.98 -14.66 -11.21
N ALA A 164 -15.49 -15.86 -10.86
CA ALA A 164 -14.25 -16.02 -10.08
C ALA A 164 -13.03 -15.53 -10.86
N ARG A 165 -13.01 -15.72 -12.18
CA ARG A 165 -11.93 -15.20 -13.05
C ARG A 165 -11.92 -13.68 -13.07
N ILE A 166 -13.09 -13.06 -13.25
CA ILE A 166 -13.23 -11.59 -13.28
C ILE A 166 -12.79 -10.98 -11.94
N GLU A 167 -13.28 -11.52 -10.83
CA GLU A 167 -12.91 -11.07 -9.50
C GLU A 167 -11.40 -11.18 -9.29
N ALA A 168 -10.81 -12.32 -9.64
CA ALA A 168 -9.37 -12.53 -9.49
C ALA A 168 -8.55 -11.56 -10.34
N ILE A 169 -8.97 -11.25 -11.56
CA ILE A 169 -8.33 -10.27 -12.43
C ILE A 169 -8.42 -8.87 -11.79
N ASN A 170 -9.61 -8.46 -11.35
CA ASN A 170 -9.82 -7.15 -10.73
C ASN A 170 -8.92 -6.95 -9.52
N VAL A 171 -8.88 -7.92 -8.60
CA VAL A 171 -8.01 -7.84 -7.40
C VAL A 171 -6.53 -7.80 -7.79
N ALA A 172 -6.11 -8.62 -8.75
CA ALA A 172 -4.71 -8.63 -9.21
C ALA A 172 -4.33 -7.30 -9.88
N VAL A 173 -5.21 -6.70 -10.69
CA VAL A 173 -4.99 -5.39 -11.32
C VAL A 173 -4.89 -4.27 -10.28
N LEU A 174 -5.72 -4.29 -9.23
CA LEU A 174 -5.63 -3.33 -8.12
C LEU A 174 -4.29 -3.41 -7.39
N ARG A 175 -3.71 -4.60 -7.25
CA ARG A 175 -2.34 -4.75 -6.70
C ARG A 175 -1.26 -4.22 -7.64
N ALA A 176 -1.44 -4.37 -8.94
CA ALA A 176 -0.54 -3.73 -9.91
C ALA A 176 -0.64 -2.19 -9.85
N LEU A 177 -1.85 -1.64 -9.63
CA LEU A 177 -2.07 -0.21 -9.41
C LEU A 177 -1.34 0.29 -8.16
N ASP A 178 -1.35 -0.47 -7.06
CA ASP A 178 -0.57 -0.10 -5.86
C ASP A 178 0.91 0.04 -6.16
N GLY A 179 1.45 -0.90 -6.93
CA GLY A 179 2.83 -0.84 -7.39
C GLY A 179 3.12 0.36 -8.32
N PHE A 180 2.16 0.78 -9.13
CA PHE A 180 2.26 1.98 -9.96
C PHE A 180 2.27 3.25 -9.10
N ILE A 181 1.31 3.40 -8.18
CA ILE A 181 1.21 4.54 -7.26
C ILE A 181 2.49 4.70 -6.43
N ALA A 182 3.01 3.59 -5.90
CA ALA A 182 4.27 3.60 -5.15
C ALA A 182 5.44 4.10 -6.00
N GLN A 183 5.55 3.66 -7.26
CA GLN A 183 6.62 4.07 -8.15
C GLN A 183 6.55 5.56 -8.50
N VAL A 184 5.36 6.07 -8.82
CA VAL A 184 5.17 7.49 -9.10
C VAL A 184 5.52 8.35 -7.89
N GLY A 185 5.16 7.89 -6.67
CA GLY A 185 5.52 8.58 -5.43
C GLY A 185 7.03 8.64 -5.17
N ILE A 186 7.78 7.59 -5.50
CA ILE A 186 9.24 7.55 -5.34
C ILE A 186 9.94 8.45 -6.36
N GLU A 187 9.46 8.51 -7.60
CA GLU A 187 10.10 9.30 -8.65
C GLU A 187 9.88 10.81 -8.54
N THR A 188 9.08 11.23 -7.59
CA THR A 188 8.80 12.64 -7.25
C THR A 188 9.63 13.15 -6.08
N LEU A 189 10.40 12.27 -5.45
CA LEU A 189 11.40 12.60 -4.44
C LEU A 189 12.71 13.04 -5.09
#